data_1671851abfa624bab9dba79162f80171
#
_entry.id   1671851abfa624bab9dba79162f80171
#
_cell.length_a   1.000
_cell.length_b   1.000
_cell.length_c   1.000
_cell.angle_alpha   90.00
_cell.angle_beta   90.00
_cell.angle_gamma   90.00
#
_symmetry.space_group_name_H-M   'P 1'
#
loop_
_entity.id
_entity.type
_entity.pdbx_description
1 polymer ?
#
loop_
_entity_poly.entity_id
_entity_poly.type
_entity_poly.pdbx_seq_one_letter_code
_entity_poly.pdbx_strand_id
1 'polypeptide(L)'
;MTHVQHRISILLLAGALAVATIAAIPATAAVAADTPGTGTCTTTITGPLTGALTAAVGTTCLNNVVLHGAITVNPGAALSIVDSTIYGAITTNGASAFTFCNSSTVGGAISVATSTGFILIGDGGEGTCAGGHIDGAVTLNANSGGVELGGNTIGGAVKVSANVAPTGGVPVEDAATEIEGNSIGGTLTCSGNTPVPTNDMTPNTVNSSRTGETCASSTF
;
A
#
# COMPACT_ATOMS: atom_id res chain seq x y z
N MET A 1 -86.24 -18.13 -40.96
CA MET A 1 -85.08 -19.01 -40.81
C MET A 1 -83.98 -18.31 -41.58
N THR A 2 -83.09 -17.56 -40.87
CA THR A 2 -82.10 -16.68 -41.46
C THR A 2 -80.75 -17.27 -41.24
N HIS A 3 -80.07 -17.64 -42.33
CA HIS A 3 -78.71 -18.13 -42.31
C HIS A 3 -77.72 -16.94 -42.18
N VAL A 4 -76.94 -16.90 -41.06
CA VAL A 4 -75.85 -15.96 -40.88
C VAL A 4 -74.59 -16.67 -41.32
N GLN A 5 -74.00 -16.19 -42.42
CA GLN A 5 -72.66 -16.62 -42.88
C GLN A 5 -71.56 -15.85 -42.13
N HIS A 6 -70.78 -16.57 -41.34
CA HIS A 6 -69.56 -15.99 -40.73
C HIS A 6 -68.40 -16.02 -41.73
N ARG A 7 -67.95 -14.83 -42.09
CA ARG A 7 -66.67 -14.69 -42.84
C ARG A 7 -65.50 -14.69 -41.90
N ILE A 8 -64.65 -15.71 -42.01
CA ILE A 8 -63.41 -15.75 -41.26
C ILE A 8 -62.34 -14.96 -42.07
N SER A 9 -61.93 -13.83 -41.51
CA SER A 9 -60.80 -13.05 -42.03
C SER A 9 -59.49 -13.59 -41.42
N ILE A 10 -58.67 -14.19 -42.27
CA ILE A 10 -57.31 -14.62 -41.87
C ILE A 10 -56.41 -13.40 -41.95
N LEU A 11 -55.97 -12.92 -40.76
CA LEU A 11 -54.96 -11.84 -40.65
C LEU A 11 -53.60 -12.50 -40.69
N LEU A 12 -52.85 -12.30 -41.80
CA LEU A 12 -51.46 -12.66 -41.89
C LEU A 12 -50.63 -11.65 -41.08
N LEU A 13 -50.13 -12.10 -39.94
CA LEU A 13 -49.14 -11.33 -39.17
C LEU A 13 -47.75 -11.57 -39.78
N ALA A 14 -47.22 -10.56 -40.49
CA ALA A 14 -45.83 -10.55 -40.92
C ALA A 14 -44.93 -10.29 -39.69
N GLY A 15 -44.29 -11.34 -39.15
CA GLY A 15 -43.33 -11.22 -38.08
C GLY A 15 -42.04 -10.57 -38.58
N ALA A 16 -41.78 -9.34 -38.18
CA ALA A 16 -40.47 -8.73 -38.37
C ALA A 16 -39.48 -9.33 -37.41
N LEU A 17 -38.51 -10.07 -37.90
CA LEU A 17 -37.39 -10.60 -37.13
C LEU A 17 -36.46 -9.43 -36.77
N ALA A 18 -36.57 -8.89 -35.58
CA ALA A 18 -35.62 -7.93 -35.07
C ALA A 18 -34.30 -8.63 -34.72
N VAL A 19 -33.29 -8.45 -35.54
CA VAL A 19 -31.91 -8.85 -35.23
C VAL A 19 -31.39 -7.88 -34.17
N ALA A 20 -31.35 -8.33 -32.92
CA ALA A 20 -30.71 -7.60 -31.84
C ALA A 20 -29.19 -7.64 -32.07
N THR A 21 -28.60 -6.56 -32.55
CA THR A 21 -27.15 -6.37 -32.53
C THR A 21 -26.74 -6.15 -31.08
N ILE A 22 -26.10 -7.17 -30.48
CA ILE A 22 -25.43 -7.03 -29.19
C ILE A 22 -24.21 -6.15 -29.46
N ALA A 23 -24.28 -4.87 -29.11
CA ALA A 23 -23.12 -4.00 -29.04
C ALA A 23 -22.17 -4.59 -27.99
N ALA A 24 -21.01 -5.09 -28.40
CA ALA A 24 -19.95 -5.45 -27.49
C ALA A 24 -19.57 -4.19 -26.70
N ILE A 25 -19.90 -4.17 -25.41
CA ILE A 25 -19.40 -3.15 -24.48
C ILE A 25 -17.88 -3.37 -24.45
N PRO A 26 -17.05 -2.39 -24.83
CA PRO A 26 -15.62 -2.52 -24.63
C PRO A 26 -15.41 -2.74 -23.15
N ALA A 27 -14.74 -3.85 -22.80
CA ALA A 27 -14.25 -4.06 -21.45
C ALA A 27 -13.37 -2.84 -21.15
N THR A 28 -13.86 -1.93 -20.31
CA THR A 28 -13.02 -0.91 -19.69
C THR A 28 -11.95 -1.70 -18.96
N ALA A 29 -10.71 -1.63 -19.45
CA ALA A 29 -9.58 -2.09 -18.69
C ALA A 29 -9.73 -1.45 -17.31
N ALA A 30 -9.88 -2.27 -16.27
CA ALA A 30 -9.80 -1.80 -14.92
C ALA A 30 -8.42 -1.14 -14.82
N VAL A 31 -8.38 0.17 -14.72
CA VAL A 31 -7.19 0.88 -14.31
C VAL A 31 -6.91 0.30 -12.93
N ALA A 32 -5.83 -0.47 -12.81
CA ALA A 32 -5.37 -0.90 -11.50
C ALA A 32 -5.32 0.37 -10.67
N ALA A 33 -6.01 0.40 -9.53
CA ALA A 33 -5.91 1.50 -8.60
C ALA A 33 -4.41 1.63 -8.31
N ASP A 34 -3.82 2.76 -8.68
CA ASP A 34 -2.43 3.04 -8.34
C ASP A 34 -2.36 2.96 -6.82
N THR A 35 -1.58 2.01 -6.31
CA THR A 35 -1.28 1.94 -4.88
C THR A 35 -0.68 3.29 -4.51
N PRO A 36 -1.25 4.04 -3.56
CA PRO A 36 -0.70 5.34 -3.19
C PRO A 36 0.78 5.19 -2.88
N GLY A 37 1.63 5.95 -3.55
CA GLY A 37 3.05 6.03 -3.24
C GLY A 37 4.03 5.51 -4.28
N THR A 38 3.71 4.56 -5.13
CA THR A 38 4.64 4.10 -6.17
C THR A 38 4.09 4.39 -7.56
N GLY A 39 4.81 5.19 -8.33
CA GLY A 39 4.53 5.38 -9.76
C GLY A 39 4.65 4.06 -10.53
N THR A 40 4.36 4.10 -11.83
CA THR A 40 4.49 2.94 -12.72
C THR A 40 5.87 2.29 -12.58
N CYS A 41 5.91 0.96 -12.40
CA CYS A 41 7.15 0.20 -12.30
C CYS A 41 8.02 0.40 -13.56
N THR A 42 9.22 0.91 -13.38
CA THR A 42 10.23 0.97 -14.46
C THR A 42 11.04 -0.32 -14.55
N THR A 43 11.15 -1.02 -13.43
CA THR A 43 11.82 -2.34 -13.33
C THR A 43 10.95 -3.25 -12.48
N THR A 44 10.54 -4.40 -13.02
CA THR A 44 9.83 -5.43 -12.25
C THR A 44 10.73 -6.65 -12.10
N ILE A 45 10.87 -7.13 -10.87
CA ILE A 45 11.64 -8.32 -10.51
C ILE A 45 10.68 -9.35 -9.91
N THR A 46 10.81 -10.61 -10.32
CA THR A 46 10.03 -11.74 -9.82
C THR A 46 10.94 -12.94 -9.57
N GLY A 47 10.53 -13.84 -8.66
CA GLY A 47 11.25 -15.09 -8.38
C GLY A 47 12.46 -14.93 -7.44
N PRO A 48 13.30 -15.97 -7.32
CA PRO A 48 14.42 -15.96 -6.38
C PRO A 48 15.59 -15.09 -6.85
N LEU A 49 16.18 -14.35 -5.92
CA LEU A 49 17.33 -13.50 -6.14
C LEU A 49 18.34 -13.68 -5.02
N THR A 50 19.64 -13.70 -5.34
CA THR A 50 20.73 -13.83 -4.38
C THR A 50 21.63 -12.59 -4.41
N GLY A 51 22.15 -12.21 -3.23
CA GLY A 51 22.98 -11.02 -3.08
C GLY A 51 22.17 -9.76 -2.80
N ALA A 52 22.88 -8.65 -2.58
CA ALA A 52 22.24 -7.37 -2.31
C ALA A 52 21.61 -6.77 -3.58
N LEU A 53 20.46 -6.10 -3.40
CA LEU A 53 19.76 -5.37 -4.46
C LEU A 53 19.92 -3.86 -4.24
N THR A 54 20.17 -3.12 -5.30
CA THR A 54 20.14 -1.65 -5.29
C THR A 54 19.07 -1.15 -6.25
N ALA A 55 18.05 -0.48 -5.73
CA ALA A 55 17.10 0.29 -6.52
C ALA A 55 17.74 1.65 -6.84
N ALA A 56 18.26 1.80 -8.05
CA ALA A 56 19.15 2.91 -8.40
C ALA A 56 18.41 4.13 -8.99
N VAL A 57 17.46 3.92 -9.87
CA VAL A 57 16.71 4.98 -10.59
C VAL A 57 15.30 4.47 -10.92
N GLY A 58 14.32 5.37 -10.90
CA GLY A 58 12.94 5.06 -11.20
C GLY A 58 12.29 4.18 -10.13
N THR A 59 11.24 3.46 -10.49
CA THR A 59 10.48 2.60 -9.58
C THR A 59 10.85 1.14 -9.80
N THR A 60 11.47 0.51 -8.79
CA THR A 60 11.73 -0.93 -8.76
C THR A 60 10.59 -1.63 -8.02
N CYS A 61 9.94 -2.58 -8.68
CA CYS A 61 8.86 -3.38 -8.11
C CYS A 61 9.32 -4.83 -7.92
N LEU A 62 9.21 -5.32 -6.69
CA LEU A 62 9.40 -6.71 -6.32
C LEU A 62 8.03 -7.35 -6.13
N ASN A 63 7.74 -8.40 -6.91
CA ASN A 63 6.47 -9.11 -6.83
C ASN A 63 6.74 -10.61 -6.79
N ASN A 64 6.33 -11.27 -5.71
CA ASN A 64 6.64 -12.68 -5.46
C ASN A 64 8.16 -12.98 -5.54
N VAL A 65 8.98 -12.12 -4.93
CA VAL A 65 10.44 -12.26 -4.87
C VAL A 65 10.86 -12.93 -3.57
N VAL A 66 11.85 -13.82 -3.65
CA VAL A 66 12.60 -14.30 -2.49
C VAL A 66 14.04 -13.80 -2.63
N LEU A 67 14.40 -12.76 -1.87
CA LEU A 67 15.73 -12.15 -1.91
C LEU A 67 16.58 -12.60 -0.73
N HIS A 68 17.66 -13.33 -1.01
CA HIS A 68 18.70 -13.66 -0.04
C HIS A 68 19.75 -12.54 0.01
N GLY A 69 19.37 -11.38 0.54
CA GLY A 69 20.23 -10.20 0.61
C GLY A 69 19.50 -8.98 1.17
N ALA A 70 20.21 -7.89 1.30
CA ALA A 70 19.66 -6.59 1.72
C ALA A 70 19.25 -5.74 0.51
N ILE A 71 18.41 -4.74 0.75
CA ILE A 71 18.02 -3.76 -0.28
C ILE A 71 18.52 -2.38 0.14
N THR A 72 19.11 -1.67 -0.82
CA THR A 72 19.41 -0.24 -0.72
C THR A 72 18.63 0.51 -1.79
N VAL A 73 17.93 1.57 -1.39
CA VAL A 73 17.21 2.46 -2.32
C VAL A 73 17.98 3.77 -2.40
N ASN A 74 18.43 4.12 -3.59
CA ASN A 74 19.17 5.36 -3.83
C ASN A 74 18.25 6.59 -3.76
N PRO A 75 18.80 7.77 -3.48
CA PRO A 75 18.05 9.02 -3.52
C PRO A 75 17.32 9.21 -4.86
N GLY A 76 16.03 9.58 -4.77
CA GLY A 76 15.16 9.78 -5.95
C GLY A 76 14.60 8.52 -6.58
N ALA A 77 15.06 7.32 -6.19
CA ALA A 77 14.46 6.06 -6.61
C ALA A 77 13.22 5.71 -5.76
N ALA A 78 12.35 4.87 -6.28
CA ALA A 78 11.22 4.29 -5.55
C ALA A 78 11.35 2.76 -5.47
N LEU A 79 10.80 2.18 -4.41
CA LEU A 79 10.72 0.74 -4.20
C LEU A 79 9.31 0.31 -3.82
N SER A 80 8.79 -0.68 -4.51
CA SER A 80 7.55 -1.37 -4.15
C SER A 80 7.84 -2.85 -3.90
N ILE A 81 7.38 -3.37 -2.77
CA ILE A 81 7.53 -4.77 -2.36
C ILE A 81 6.15 -5.34 -2.06
N VAL A 82 5.75 -6.34 -2.82
CA VAL A 82 4.44 -7.00 -2.71
C VAL A 82 4.66 -8.52 -2.73
N ASP A 83 3.99 -9.24 -1.82
CA ASP A 83 4.02 -10.71 -1.73
C ASP A 83 5.45 -11.30 -1.76
N SER A 84 6.41 -10.64 -1.09
CA SER A 84 7.84 -10.94 -1.24
C SER A 84 8.52 -11.21 0.10
N THR A 85 9.59 -11.99 0.08
CA THR A 85 10.42 -12.32 1.25
C THR A 85 11.83 -11.77 1.07
N ILE A 86 12.25 -10.88 1.97
CA ILE A 86 13.57 -10.25 1.98
C ILE A 86 14.30 -10.71 3.25
N TYR A 87 15.35 -11.49 3.13
CA TYR A 87 16.09 -12.00 4.31
C TYR A 87 16.99 -10.94 4.97
N GLY A 88 17.41 -9.93 4.23
CA GLY A 88 18.24 -8.83 4.75
C GLY A 88 17.43 -7.64 5.24
N ALA A 89 18.13 -6.55 5.53
CA ALA A 89 17.52 -5.26 5.87
C ALA A 89 17.19 -4.43 4.62
N ILE A 90 16.29 -3.49 4.76
CA ILE A 90 15.96 -2.49 3.74
C ILE A 90 16.38 -1.12 4.26
N THR A 91 17.17 -0.40 3.47
CA THR A 91 17.62 0.96 3.80
C THR A 91 17.33 1.91 2.64
N THR A 92 16.68 3.01 2.96
CA THR A 92 16.45 4.10 2.00
C THR A 92 16.94 5.42 2.60
N ASN A 93 17.49 6.28 1.75
CA ASN A 93 17.84 7.64 2.11
C ASN A 93 17.50 8.57 0.94
N GLY A 94 16.44 9.38 1.08
CA GLY A 94 15.95 10.25 0.02
C GLY A 94 15.17 9.52 -1.08
N ALA A 95 14.50 8.42 -0.77
CA ALA A 95 13.64 7.75 -1.75
C ALA A 95 12.49 8.66 -2.20
N SER A 96 12.07 8.52 -3.45
CA SER A 96 10.90 9.23 -3.98
C SER A 96 9.58 8.57 -3.58
N ALA A 97 9.57 7.27 -3.22
CA ALA A 97 8.47 6.54 -2.61
C ALA A 97 8.95 5.20 -2.06
N PHE A 98 8.22 4.67 -1.07
CA PHE A 98 8.46 3.33 -0.54
C PHE A 98 7.15 2.64 -0.21
N THR A 99 6.96 1.43 -0.71
CA THR A 99 5.76 0.61 -0.45
C THR A 99 6.17 -0.80 -0.04
N PHE A 100 5.54 -1.30 1.04
CA PHE A 100 5.70 -2.66 1.56
C PHE A 100 4.34 -3.22 1.95
N CYS A 101 3.83 -4.19 1.17
CA CYS A 101 2.44 -4.64 1.23
C CYS A 101 2.28 -6.15 1.15
N ASN A 102 1.05 -6.60 1.46
CA ASN A 102 0.51 -7.93 1.15
C ASN A 102 1.31 -9.08 1.72
N SER A 103 1.38 -9.15 3.05
CA SER A 103 2.07 -10.25 3.76
C SER A 103 3.54 -10.42 3.37
N SER A 104 4.18 -9.39 2.82
CA SER A 104 5.61 -9.37 2.58
C SER A 104 6.38 -9.55 3.88
N THR A 105 7.57 -10.16 3.83
CA THR A 105 8.40 -10.40 5.02
C THR A 105 9.79 -9.80 4.87
N VAL A 106 10.32 -9.22 5.97
CA VAL A 106 11.69 -8.71 6.06
C VAL A 106 12.37 -9.29 7.29
N GLY A 107 13.41 -10.10 7.08
CA GLY A 107 14.19 -10.70 8.18
C GLY A 107 15.11 -9.72 8.91
N GLY A 108 15.40 -8.56 8.32
CA GLY A 108 16.16 -7.47 8.93
C GLY A 108 15.30 -6.30 9.38
N ALA A 109 15.94 -5.14 9.54
CA ALA A 109 15.26 -3.88 9.85
C ALA A 109 14.82 -3.15 8.57
N ILE A 110 13.80 -2.30 8.68
CA ILE A 110 13.44 -1.31 7.67
C ILE A 110 13.84 0.08 8.20
N SER A 111 14.66 0.80 7.42
CA SER A 111 15.05 2.18 7.72
C SER A 111 14.74 3.07 6.53
N VAL A 112 13.82 4.03 6.72
CA VAL A 112 13.42 4.99 5.70
C VAL A 112 13.71 6.39 6.21
N ALA A 113 14.62 7.09 5.53
CA ALA A 113 15.02 8.43 5.92
C ALA A 113 14.92 9.41 4.76
N THR A 114 14.57 10.66 5.07
CA THR A 114 14.55 11.82 4.17
C THR A 114 13.81 11.60 2.85
N SER A 115 12.86 10.67 2.81
CA SER A 115 12.02 10.41 1.63
C SER A 115 11.09 11.59 1.36
N THR A 116 10.90 11.91 0.09
CA THR A 116 10.10 13.05 -0.35
C THR A 116 8.71 12.63 -0.88
N GLY A 117 8.51 11.36 -1.19
CA GLY A 117 7.22 10.79 -1.55
C GLY A 117 6.65 9.93 -0.44
N PHE A 118 5.45 9.42 -0.68
CA PHE A 118 4.69 8.66 0.30
C PHE A 118 5.40 7.36 0.72
N ILE A 119 5.32 7.04 1.99
CA ILE A 119 5.84 5.81 2.59
C ILE A 119 4.64 5.03 3.09
N LEU A 120 4.42 3.86 2.52
CA LEU A 120 3.34 2.94 2.86
C LEU A 120 3.93 1.60 3.32
N ILE A 121 3.76 1.27 4.59
CA ILE A 121 4.18 -0.01 5.18
C ILE A 121 2.94 -0.66 5.81
N GLY A 122 2.13 -1.31 4.98
CA GLY A 122 0.78 -1.72 5.33
C GLY A 122 -0.14 -0.53 5.58
N ASP A 123 -1.44 -0.73 5.53
CA ASP A 123 -2.46 0.33 5.67
C ASP A 123 -3.48 0.06 6.78
N GLY A 124 -3.19 -0.76 7.75
CA GLY A 124 -4.08 -1.00 8.86
C GLY A 124 -5.48 -1.57 8.53
N GLY A 125 -5.82 -1.69 7.25
CA GLY A 125 -7.09 -2.22 6.76
C GLY A 125 -7.98 -1.19 6.05
N GLU A 126 -7.47 0.00 5.80
CA GLU A 126 -8.21 1.08 5.13
C GLU A 126 -8.14 0.99 3.60
N GLY A 127 -7.12 0.33 3.07
CA GLY A 127 -6.90 0.16 1.63
C GLY A 127 -6.65 -1.27 1.20
N THR A 128 -5.76 -1.43 0.23
CA THR A 128 -5.41 -2.72 -0.39
C THR A 128 -3.99 -3.20 -0.04
N CYS A 129 -3.28 -2.48 0.82
CA CYS A 129 -1.90 -2.74 1.23
C CYS A 129 -1.87 -3.45 2.59
N ALA A 130 -2.29 -4.70 2.64
CA ALA A 130 -2.25 -5.43 3.91
C ALA A 130 -0.83 -5.41 4.51
N GLY A 131 -0.75 -5.28 5.84
CA GLY A 131 0.51 -5.30 6.57
C GLY A 131 1.29 -6.61 6.42
N GLY A 132 2.57 -6.55 6.75
CA GLY A 132 3.49 -7.66 6.63
C GLY A 132 4.20 -8.03 7.94
N HIS A 133 5.28 -8.80 7.82
CA HIS A 133 6.10 -9.23 8.95
C HIS A 133 7.51 -8.65 8.85
N ILE A 134 7.98 -7.99 9.90
CA ILE A 134 9.31 -7.37 9.97
C ILE A 134 9.99 -7.88 11.24
N ASP A 135 11.01 -8.74 11.11
CA ASP A 135 11.71 -9.31 12.27
C ASP A 135 12.50 -8.24 13.05
N GLY A 136 13.08 -7.29 12.33
CA GLY A 136 13.88 -6.22 12.90
C GLY A 136 13.08 -5.01 13.37
N ALA A 137 13.79 -3.90 13.55
CA ALA A 137 13.22 -2.60 13.91
C ALA A 137 12.73 -1.84 12.66
N VAL A 138 11.78 -0.93 12.87
CA VAL A 138 11.35 0.05 11.86
C VAL A 138 11.78 1.45 12.31
N THR A 139 12.49 2.18 11.45
CA THR A 139 12.89 3.57 11.67
C THR A 139 12.43 4.44 10.52
N LEU A 140 11.59 5.43 10.81
CA LEU A 140 11.05 6.40 9.87
C LEU A 140 11.47 7.79 10.31
N ASN A 141 12.43 8.39 9.58
CA ASN A 141 13.07 9.64 10.05
C ASN A 141 13.12 10.72 8.98
N ALA A 142 12.68 11.91 9.33
CA ALA A 142 12.77 13.14 8.52
C ALA A 142 12.16 13.00 7.10
N ASN A 143 11.09 12.20 6.97
CA ASN A 143 10.37 12.05 5.71
C ASN A 143 9.34 13.17 5.54
N SER A 144 9.06 13.58 4.30
CA SER A 144 8.20 14.73 4.00
C SER A 144 7.07 14.45 3.01
N GLY A 145 6.91 13.20 2.58
CA GLY A 145 5.89 12.79 1.60
C GLY A 145 4.65 12.12 2.18
N GLY A 146 4.50 12.10 3.51
CA GLY A 146 3.51 11.29 4.21
C GLY A 146 4.08 9.95 4.64
N VAL A 147 3.55 9.41 5.73
CA VAL A 147 4.00 8.15 6.32
C VAL A 147 2.80 7.39 6.85
N GLU A 148 2.64 6.17 6.41
CA GLU A 148 1.70 5.21 6.94
C GLU A 148 2.42 3.92 7.32
N LEU A 149 2.20 3.48 8.56
CA LEU A 149 2.70 2.22 9.11
C LEU A 149 1.52 1.49 9.76
N GLY A 150 0.88 0.59 9.02
CA GLY A 150 -0.39 -0.01 9.43
C GLY A 150 -0.42 -1.53 9.35
N GLY A 151 -1.03 -2.20 10.36
CA GLY A 151 -1.35 -3.62 10.33
C GLY A 151 -0.17 -4.60 10.34
N ASN A 152 1.04 -4.17 10.69
CA ASN A 152 2.23 -5.02 10.62
C ASN A 152 2.49 -5.78 11.93
N THR A 153 3.19 -6.91 11.82
CA THR A 153 3.85 -7.57 12.94
C THR A 153 5.34 -7.23 12.91
N ILE A 154 5.82 -6.48 13.93
CA ILE A 154 7.19 -5.95 14.01
C ILE A 154 7.87 -6.53 15.24
N GLY A 155 8.92 -7.34 15.05
CA GLY A 155 9.66 -7.97 16.15
C GLY A 155 10.50 -6.99 16.98
N GLY A 156 11.07 -5.99 16.34
CA GLY A 156 11.90 -4.95 16.96
C GLY A 156 11.16 -3.72 17.46
N ALA A 157 11.91 -2.66 17.69
CA ALA A 157 11.37 -1.35 18.08
C ALA A 157 10.91 -0.55 16.85
N VAL A 158 9.95 0.35 17.08
CA VAL A 158 9.50 1.33 16.09
C VAL A 158 9.91 2.72 16.55
N LYS A 159 10.64 3.44 15.71
CA LYS A 159 11.02 4.84 15.91
C LYS A 159 10.54 5.70 14.75
N VAL A 160 9.71 6.69 15.08
CA VAL A 160 9.13 7.63 14.10
C VAL A 160 9.48 9.04 14.53
N SER A 161 10.36 9.69 13.75
CA SER A 161 10.91 10.99 14.20
C SER A 161 11.08 11.99 13.06
N ALA A 162 10.77 13.25 13.39
CA ALA A 162 10.97 14.41 12.51
C ALA A 162 10.29 14.29 11.14
N ASN A 163 9.25 13.45 11.01
CA ASN A 163 8.48 13.36 9.78
C ASN A 163 7.54 14.58 9.67
N VAL A 164 7.36 15.06 8.46
CA VAL A 164 6.54 16.25 8.17
C VAL A 164 5.49 15.87 7.14
N ALA A 165 4.23 16.20 7.42
CA ALA A 165 3.15 16.00 6.47
C ALA A 165 3.41 16.72 5.15
N PRO A 166 3.02 16.17 4.01
CA PRO A 166 3.14 16.84 2.74
C PRO A 166 2.29 18.11 2.70
N THR A 167 2.81 19.16 2.07
CA THR A 167 2.09 20.41 1.87
C THR A 167 1.23 20.35 0.61
N GLY A 168 0.03 19.75 0.72
CA GLY A 168 -0.98 19.70 -0.34
C GLY A 168 -0.90 18.49 -1.28
N GLY A 169 -2.04 18.09 -1.80
CA GLY A 169 -2.14 17.12 -2.90
C GLY A 169 -2.26 15.65 -2.50
N VAL A 170 -2.27 15.33 -1.21
CA VAL A 170 -2.59 13.98 -0.71
C VAL A 170 -4.00 13.95 -0.13
N PRO A 171 -4.69 12.81 -0.09
CA PRO A 171 -5.90 12.62 0.69
C PRO A 171 -5.72 13.14 2.12
N VAL A 172 -6.80 13.61 2.74
CA VAL A 172 -6.73 14.21 4.09
C VAL A 172 -6.29 13.17 5.13
N GLU A 173 -6.64 11.93 4.91
CA GLU A 173 -6.23 10.76 5.70
C GLU A 173 -4.72 10.53 5.65
N ASP A 174 -4.06 10.74 4.50
CA ASP A 174 -2.60 10.59 4.35
C ASP A 174 -1.81 11.85 4.72
N ALA A 175 -2.48 12.88 5.22
CA ALA A 175 -1.85 14.17 5.54
C ALA A 175 -1.11 14.19 6.88
N ALA A 176 -1.16 13.10 7.66
CA ALA A 176 -0.45 12.94 8.92
C ALA A 176 0.58 11.80 8.83
N THR A 177 1.36 11.63 9.88
CA THR A 177 2.08 10.37 10.11
C THR A 177 1.14 9.42 10.82
N GLU A 178 0.76 8.33 10.17
CA GLU A 178 -0.15 7.32 10.70
C GLU A 178 0.62 6.09 11.16
N ILE A 179 0.28 5.62 12.37
CA ILE A 179 0.87 4.41 12.97
C ILE A 179 -0.28 3.66 13.63
N GLU A 180 -0.81 2.64 12.99
CA GLU A 180 -2.05 2.03 13.42
C GLU A 180 -2.05 0.50 13.32
N GLY A 181 -2.79 -0.17 14.21
CA GLY A 181 -3.06 -1.60 14.13
C GLY A 181 -1.83 -2.50 14.16
N ASN A 182 -0.62 -1.99 14.48
CA ASN A 182 0.59 -2.81 14.49
C ASN A 182 0.72 -3.62 15.78
N SER A 183 1.35 -4.79 15.67
CA SER A 183 1.86 -5.57 16.79
C SER A 183 3.37 -5.37 16.88
N ILE A 184 3.84 -4.64 17.92
CA ILE A 184 5.23 -4.20 18.08
C ILE A 184 5.86 -4.92 19.26
N GLY A 185 6.90 -5.73 19.01
CA GLY A 185 7.63 -6.48 20.03
C GLY A 185 8.51 -5.60 20.92
N GLY A 186 9.10 -4.56 20.37
CA GLY A 186 9.95 -3.60 21.06
C GLY A 186 9.22 -2.35 21.54
N THR A 187 9.96 -1.24 21.67
CA THR A 187 9.41 0.07 22.06
C THR A 187 8.81 0.81 20.86
N LEU A 188 7.76 1.60 21.09
CA LEU A 188 7.27 2.60 20.16
C LEU A 188 7.69 4.00 20.64
N THR A 189 8.42 4.74 19.80
CA THR A 189 8.93 6.08 20.13
C THR A 189 8.61 7.06 19.00
N CYS A 190 7.95 8.17 19.35
CA CYS A 190 7.67 9.26 18.42
C CYS A 190 8.28 10.57 18.90
N SER A 191 8.88 11.36 18.00
CA SER A 191 9.47 12.65 18.38
C SER A 191 9.63 13.62 17.22
N GLY A 192 9.18 14.86 17.38
CA GLY A 192 9.38 15.95 16.43
C GLY A 192 8.63 15.80 15.11
N ASN A 193 7.57 14.99 15.08
CA ASN A 193 6.72 14.85 13.90
C ASN A 193 5.74 16.03 13.79
N THR A 194 5.42 16.45 12.57
CA THR A 194 4.51 17.59 12.32
C THR A 194 3.56 17.28 11.16
N PRO A 195 2.25 17.12 11.45
CA PRO A 195 1.61 17.04 12.75
C PRO A 195 2.08 15.85 13.59
N VAL A 196 1.66 15.79 14.87
CA VAL A 196 1.90 14.61 15.71
C VAL A 196 1.20 13.39 15.11
N PRO A 197 1.76 12.18 15.30
CA PRO A 197 1.18 10.96 14.71
C PRO A 197 -0.25 10.68 15.17
N THR A 198 -1.04 10.06 14.31
CA THR A 198 -2.37 9.51 14.59
C THR A 198 -2.37 7.98 14.48
N ASN A 199 -3.38 7.32 15.02
CA ASN A 199 -3.61 5.89 14.87
C ASN A 199 -5.02 5.57 14.32
N ASP A 200 -5.72 6.56 13.87
CA ASP A 200 -7.06 6.52 13.29
C ASP A 200 -8.03 5.53 13.95
N MET A 201 -8.04 5.59 15.30
CA MET A 201 -8.86 4.74 16.16
C MET A 201 -8.53 3.23 16.09
N THR A 202 -7.44 2.83 15.43
CA THR A 202 -6.93 1.46 15.34
C THR A 202 -5.66 1.32 16.18
N PRO A 203 -5.78 1.02 17.50
CA PRO A 203 -4.66 1.04 18.43
C PRO A 203 -3.58 0.01 18.09
N ASN A 204 -2.33 0.42 18.28
CA ASN A 204 -1.21 -0.50 18.19
C ASN A 204 -1.10 -1.37 19.45
N THR A 205 -0.66 -2.61 19.32
CA THR A 205 -0.24 -3.46 20.45
C THR A 205 1.27 -3.33 20.61
N VAL A 206 1.74 -2.82 21.76
CA VAL A 206 3.18 -2.63 22.04
C VAL A 206 3.56 -3.43 23.28
N ASN A 207 4.46 -4.40 23.10
CA ASN A 207 4.86 -5.33 24.17
C ASN A 207 5.87 -4.73 25.15
N SER A 208 6.50 -3.60 24.82
CA SER A 208 7.44 -2.90 25.69
C SER A 208 6.89 -1.53 26.08
N SER A 209 7.69 -0.48 25.98
CA SER A 209 7.30 0.87 26.39
C SER A 209 6.85 1.72 25.18
N ARG A 210 6.04 2.73 25.49
CA ARG A 210 5.60 3.77 24.58
C ARG A 210 6.15 5.10 25.05
N THR A 211 6.70 5.92 24.17
CA THR A 211 7.30 7.21 24.53
C THR A 211 7.10 8.26 23.47
N GLY A 212 6.95 9.51 23.91
CA GLY A 212 6.91 10.71 23.08
C GLY A 212 5.60 10.93 22.32
N GLU A 213 5.25 12.19 22.15
CA GLU A 213 4.06 12.67 21.42
C GLU A 213 2.78 11.87 21.78
N THR A 214 1.91 11.67 20.80
CA THR A 214 0.70 10.84 20.94
C THR A 214 1.02 9.36 21.17
N CYS A 215 2.16 8.88 20.69
CA CYS A 215 2.61 7.49 20.86
C CYS A 215 2.80 7.05 22.30
N ALA A 216 2.96 7.98 23.24
CA ALA A 216 3.07 7.66 24.68
C ALA A 216 1.73 7.21 25.29
N SER A 217 0.61 7.46 24.61
CA SER A 217 -0.71 7.04 25.09
C SER A 217 -0.88 5.53 25.05
N SER A 218 -1.54 4.96 26.06
CA SER A 218 -1.91 3.53 26.06
C SER A 218 -2.99 3.19 25.03
N THR A 219 -3.69 4.19 24.53
CA THR A 219 -4.76 4.05 23.51
C THR A 219 -4.25 4.32 22.08
N PHE A 220 -2.98 4.67 21.94
CA PHE A 220 -2.35 4.91 20.63
C PHE A 220 -1.96 3.58 19.93
#